data_392cc330e67cd17387ad6d1fbfab5599
#
_entry.id   392cc330e67cd17387ad6d1fbfab5599
#
_cell.length_a   1.000
_cell.length_b   1.000
_cell.length_c   1.000
_cell.angle_alpha   90.00
_cell.angle_beta   90.00
_cell.angle_gamma   90.00
#
_symmetry.space_group_name_H-M   'P 1'
#
loop_
_entity.id
_entity.type
_entity.pdbx_description
1 polymer ?
#
loop_
_entity_poly.entity_id
_entity_poly.type
_entity_poly.pdbx_seq_one_letter_code
_entity_poly.pdbx_strand_id
1 'polypeptide(L)' 'MRKRRMKPMEHSEKFDLVKGYYDAGVWGRKAVKNAVKKNWITAAEYEEIVGEPFPG' A
#
# COMPACT_ATOMS: atom_id res chain seq x y z
N MET A 1 15.16 -0.54 -24.18
CA MET A 1 15.02 -0.71 -23.56
C MET A 1 14.60 -0.69 -22.78
N ARG A 2 14.48 -0.54 -22.50
CA ARG A 2 14.26 -0.63 -21.71
C ARG A 2 13.79 -0.81 -20.83
N LYS A 3 13.75 -0.85 -20.40
CA LYS A 3 13.50 -1.18 -19.63
C LYS A 3 13.08 -1.24 -18.76
N ARG A 4 12.87 -1.27 -18.31
CA ARG A 4 12.50 -1.39 -17.48
C ARG A 4 12.52 -1.80 -16.64
N ARG A 5 12.68 -1.73 -16.13
CA ARG A 5 12.76 -2.19 -15.27
C ARG A 5 12.23 -2.54 -14.30
N MET A 6 12.31 -3.07 -14.20
CA MET A 6 11.64 -3.63 -13.25
C MET A 6 12.29 -3.59 -11.99
N LYS A 7 11.73 -3.11 -11.00
CA LYS A 7 12.34 -2.99 -9.75
C LYS A 7 11.88 -4.08 -8.84
N PRO A 8 12.79 -4.77 -8.16
CA PRO A 8 12.39 -5.84 -7.26
C PRO A 8 11.59 -5.33 -6.07
N MET A 9 11.71 -4.06 -5.77
CA MET A 9 11.00 -3.50 -4.63
C MET A 9 9.71 -2.83 -5.03
N GLU A 10 9.17 -3.21 -6.15
CA GLU A 10 7.93 -2.63 -6.56
C GLU A 10 6.84 -2.92 -5.57
N HIS A 11 5.89 -2.01 -5.49
CA HIS A 11 4.77 -2.16 -4.60
C HIS A 11 3.82 -3.24 -5.10
N SER A 12 2.98 -3.70 -4.19
CA SER A 12 1.95 -4.66 -4.53
C SER A 12 1.02 -4.10 -5.58
N GLU A 13 0.35 -4.98 -6.27
CA GLU A 13 -0.53 -4.59 -7.36
C GLU A 13 -1.60 -3.60 -6.91
N LYS A 14 -2.08 -3.76 -5.70
CA LYS A 14 -3.15 -2.91 -5.18
C LYS A 14 -2.63 -1.69 -4.43
N PHE A 15 -1.33 -1.49 -4.40
CA PHE A 15 -0.77 -0.40 -3.63
C PHE A 15 -1.33 0.96 -4.07
N ASP A 16 -1.29 1.22 -5.37
CA ASP A 16 -1.76 2.50 -5.88
C ASP A 16 -3.23 2.72 -5.59
N LEU A 17 -4.02 1.66 -5.70
CA LEU A 17 -5.44 1.73 -5.43
C LEU A 17 -5.69 2.11 -3.97
N VAL A 18 -5.04 1.40 -3.06
CA VAL A 18 -5.24 1.63 -1.64
C VAL A 18 -4.75 3.02 -1.26
N LYS A 19 -3.57 3.39 -1.77
CA LYS A 19 -3.03 4.71 -1.48
C LYS A 19 -3.94 5.81 -1.98
N GLY A 20 -4.50 5.62 -3.16
CA GLY A 20 -5.41 6.60 -3.73
C GLY A 20 -6.65 6.79 -2.87
N TYR A 21 -7.22 5.70 -2.38
CA TYR A 21 -8.39 5.78 -1.52
C TYR A 21 -8.06 6.48 -0.20
N TYR A 22 -6.89 6.19 0.35
CA TYR A 22 -6.51 6.82 1.61
C TYR A 22 -6.27 8.32 1.40
N ASP A 23 -5.54 8.66 0.35
CA ASP A 23 -5.23 10.07 0.06
C ASP A 23 -6.50 10.86 -0.24
N ALA A 24 -7.48 10.23 -0.85
CA ALA A 24 -8.74 10.89 -1.18
C ALA A 24 -9.68 11.00 0.02
N GLY A 25 -9.31 10.38 1.13
CA GLY A 25 -10.17 10.42 2.31
C GLY A 25 -11.31 9.43 2.29
N VAL A 26 -11.32 8.55 1.29
CA VAL A 26 -12.36 7.53 1.20
C VAL A 26 -12.14 6.43 2.22
N TRP A 27 -10.87 6.06 2.43
CA TRP A 27 -10.50 5.02 3.37
C TRP A 27 -9.75 5.63 4.54
N GLY A 28 -10.04 5.15 5.73
CA GLY A 28 -9.24 5.48 6.89
C GLY A 28 -8.16 4.45 7.12
N ARG A 29 -7.42 4.62 8.22
CA ARG A 29 -6.34 3.68 8.54
C ARG A 29 -6.84 2.27 8.71
N LYS A 30 -8.03 2.08 9.24
CA LYS A 30 -8.57 0.75 9.44
C LYS A 30 -8.76 0.02 8.12
N ALA A 31 -9.19 0.74 7.10
CA ALA A 31 -9.38 0.12 5.80
C ALA A 31 -8.05 -0.27 5.18
N VAL A 32 -7.04 0.58 5.34
CA VAL A 32 -5.70 0.25 4.85
C VAL A 32 -5.15 -0.97 5.61
N LYS A 33 -5.40 -1.02 6.91
CA LYS A 33 -4.98 -2.16 7.71
C LYS A 33 -5.63 -3.45 7.22
N ASN A 34 -6.90 -3.37 6.87
CA ASN A 34 -7.59 -4.53 6.32
C ASN A 34 -6.99 -4.97 4.99
N ALA A 35 -6.53 -4.01 4.19
CA ALA A 35 -5.88 -4.35 2.93
C ALA A 35 -4.62 -5.17 3.17
N VAL A 36 -3.88 -4.87 4.24
CA VAL A 36 -2.72 -5.67 4.60
C VAL A 36 -3.16 -7.08 4.96
N LYS A 37 -4.22 -7.20 5.74
CA LYS A 37 -4.71 -8.52 6.15
C LYS A 37 -5.18 -9.34 4.98
N LYS A 38 -5.66 -8.69 3.93
CA LYS A 38 -6.13 -9.38 2.74
C LYS A 38 -5.00 -9.63 1.75
N ASN A 39 -3.79 -9.23 2.10
CA ASN A 39 -2.63 -9.37 1.23
C ASN A 39 -2.71 -8.53 -0.03
N TRP A 40 -3.48 -7.47 0.02
CA TRP A 40 -3.51 -6.51 -1.08
C TRP A 40 -2.25 -5.66 -1.07
N ILE A 41 -1.75 -5.36 0.11
CA ILE A 41 -0.52 -4.62 0.29
C ILE A 41 0.24 -5.26 1.45
N THR A 42 1.48 -4.85 1.64
CA THR A 42 2.29 -5.36 2.75
C THR A 42 2.26 -4.39 3.91
N ALA A 43 2.76 -4.85 5.05
CA ALA A 43 2.85 -3.99 6.22
C ALA A 43 3.76 -2.80 5.96
N ALA A 44 4.83 -3.01 5.19
CA ALA A 44 5.72 -1.91 4.84
C ALA A 44 4.98 -0.87 3.98
N GLU A 45 4.12 -1.34 3.11
CA GLU A 45 3.34 -0.43 2.27
C GLU A 45 2.30 0.32 3.09
N TYR A 46 1.75 -0.33 4.11
CA TYR A 46 0.86 0.37 5.03
C TYR A 46 1.58 1.56 5.65
N GLU A 47 2.81 1.31 6.08
CA GLU A 47 3.59 2.37 6.69
C GLU A 47 3.86 3.51 5.70
N GLU A 48 4.13 3.18 4.45
CA GLU A 48 4.33 4.21 3.43
C GLU A 48 3.08 5.04 3.21
N ILE A 49 1.93 4.39 3.20
CA ILE A 49 0.67 5.09 2.92
C ILE A 49 0.22 5.91 4.11
N VAL A 50 0.20 5.30 5.28
CA VAL A 50 -0.35 5.92 6.47
C VAL A 50 0.66 6.79 7.20
N GLY A 51 1.92 6.43 7.11
CA GLY A 51 2.97 7.16 7.79
C GLY A 51 3.22 6.69 9.20
N GLU A 52 2.66 5.54 9.57
CA GLU A 52 2.84 4.95 10.89
C GLU A 52 3.10 3.47 10.74
N PRO A 53 3.84 2.87 11.67
CA PRO A 53 4.11 1.43 11.60
C PRO A 53 2.81 0.64 11.67
N PHE A 54 2.79 -0.48 10.96
CA PHE A 54 1.62 -1.36 10.99
C PHE A 54 1.48 -1.93 12.40
N PRO A 55 0.33 -1.76 13.03
CA PRO A 55 0.19 -2.14 14.44
C PRO A 55 0.06 -3.63 14.68
N GLY A 56 -0.01 -4.39 13.63
CA GLY A 56 0.00 -5.78 13.90
C GLY A 56 -0.86 -6.66 13.23
#